data_b7bec6d9a96509bb40fee973bf480e07
#
_entry.id   b7bec6d9a96509bb40fee973bf480e07
#
_cell.length_a   1.000
_cell.length_b   1.000
_cell.length_c   1.000
_cell.angle_alpha   90.00
_cell.angle_beta   90.00
_cell.angle_gamma   90.00
#
_symmetry.space_group_name_H-M   'P 1'
#
loop_
_entity.id
_entity.type
_entity.pdbx_description
1 polymer ?
#
loop_
_entity_poly.entity_id
_entity_poly.type
_entity_poly.pdbx_seq_one_letter_code
_entity_poly.pdbx_strand_id
1 'polypeptide(L)'
;MKKVLALLFASTLVLGACGDKNDESKNDSSSNSTDSVSVDKNDNEDKTTAKFKNDKLTTDNFDIEILEAKTVKASKYDDDKKPSIAIIYGVKNKKDKDLTASSAFIESFDIYQNSKDVKRRLEIGGGYDTDLKEKYEEDMDNKINKDGKVKGVMFFKLKDTKTPVTLEAKDPNHSYNGKVGTKEFKIKEN
;
A
#
# COMPACT_ATOMS: atom_id res chain seq x y z
N MET A 1 34.15 45.93 -20.42
CA MET A 1 35.42 45.62 -19.71
C MET A 1 35.14 44.48 -18.76
N LYS A 2 35.65 43.28 -19.12
CA LYS A 2 36.42 42.32 -18.32
C LYS A 2 35.73 41.91 -17.00
N LYS A 3 35.53 40.66 -16.61
CA LYS A 3 36.36 39.41 -16.77
C LYS A 3 35.49 38.19 -16.53
N VAL A 4 35.72 37.17 -17.33
CA VAL A 4 35.38 35.77 -17.17
C VAL A 4 36.16 35.18 -16.00
N LEU A 5 35.54 34.33 -15.20
CA LEU A 5 36.25 33.35 -14.37
C LEU A 5 35.52 32.00 -14.42
N ALA A 6 36.11 31.11 -15.19
CA ALA A 6 35.76 29.70 -15.26
C ALA A 6 36.47 28.97 -14.12
N LEU A 7 35.74 28.13 -13.38
CA LEU A 7 36.32 27.17 -12.45
C LEU A 7 35.81 25.78 -12.82
N LEU A 8 36.72 25.03 -13.44
CA LEU A 8 36.64 23.59 -13.68
C LEU A 8 36.95 22.86 -12.37
N PHE A 9 36.02 22.02 -11.92
CA PHE A 9 36.36 20.95 -10.97
C PHE A 9 36.16 19.61 -11.65
N ALA A 10 37.27 18.97 -11.93
CA ALA A 10 37.36 17.58 -12.27
C ALA A 10 37.24 16.76 -10.99
N SER A 11 36.30 15.84 -10.91
CA SER A 11 36.24 14.86 -9.84
C SER A 11 36.31 13.46 -10.41
N THR A 12 37.32 12.76 -9.96
CA THR A 12 37.79 11.43 -10.25
C THR A 12 36.76 10.35 -9.91
N LEU A 13 36.49 9.48 -10.88
CA LEU A 13 35.83 8.20 -10.73
C LEU A 13 36.77 7.22 -10.01
N VAL A 14 36.32 6.66 -8.90
CA VAL A 14 36.92 5.45 -8.31
C VAL A 14 35.98 4.29 -8.59
N LEU A 15 36.37 3.46 -9.56
CA LEU A 15 35.84 2.13 -9.80
C LEU A 15 36.53 1.16 -8.83
N GLY A 16 35.78 0.63 -7.89
CA GLY A 16 36.18 -0.50 -7.06
C GLY A 16 35.43 -1.75 -7.49
N ALA A 17 36.07 -2.55 -8.34
CA ALA A 17 35.62 -3.91 -8.65
C ALA A 17 36.44 -4.90 -7.80
N CYS A 18 35.75 -5.84 -7.18
CA CYS A 18 36.21 -7.18 -6.78
C CYS A 18 34.94 -7.97 -6.43
N GLY A 19 34.56 -9.04 -7.10
CA GLY A 19 35.34 -10.25 -7.41
C GLY A 19 34.79 -11.40 -6.60
N ASP A 20 33.93 -12.17 -7.20
CA ASP A 20 34.05 -13.58 -7.60
C ASP A 20 33.79 -14.71 -6.56
N LYS A 21 32.91 -15.56 -6.98
CA LYS A 21 32.78 -17.04 -7.06
C LYS A 21 31.67 -17.73 -6.28
N ASN A 22 30.78 -18.29 -7.13
CA ASN A 22 30.21 -19.66 -7.16
C ASN A 22 29.87 -20.40 -5.84
N ASP A 23 28.61 -20.86 -5.74
CA ASP A 23 28.26 -22.25 -6.07
C ASP A 23 26.74 -22.47 -6.19
N GLU A 24 26.39 -23.37 -7.12
CA GLU A 24 25.05 -23.84 -7.43
C GLU A 24 24.46 -24.69 -6.30
N SER A 25 23.15 -24.53 -6.04
CA SER A 25 22.30 -25.70 -5.82
C SER A 25 20.83 -25.38 -6.11
N LYS A 26 20.27 -26.11 -7.06
CA LYS A 26 18.85 -26.21 -7.38
C LYS A 26 18.09 -26.76 -6.18
N ASN A 27 16.96 -26.15 -5.82
CA ASN A 27 15.79 -26.97 -5.56
C ASN A 27 14.51 -26.17 -5.83
N ASP A 28 13.68 -26.78 -6.64
CA ASP A 28 12.38 -26.39 -7.12
C ASP A 28 11.36 -26.54 -5.98
N SER A 29 10.63 -25.49 -5.61
CA SER A 29 9.33 -25.63 -4.98
C SER A 29 8.51 -24.37 -5.18
N SER A 30 7.55 -24.47 -6.07
CA SER A 30 6.50 -23.51 -6.37
C SER A 30 5.64 -23.26 -5.14
N SER A 31 5.73 -22.07 -4.56
CA SER A 31 4.66 -21.50 -3.75
C SER A 31 4.51 -20.01 -4.10
N ASN A 32 3.38 -19.71 -4.70
CA ASN A 32 3.02 -18.40 -5.25
C ASN A 32 2.54 -17.48 -4.11
N SER A 33 3.45 -17.06 -3.25
CA SER A 33 3.23 -15.99 -2.28
C SER A 33 3.96 -14.74 -2.75
N THR A 34 3.22 -13.74 -3.19
CA THR A 34 3.77 -12.42 -3.48
C THR A 34 4.18 -11.79 -2.16
N ASP A 35 5.47 -11.82 -1.86
CA ASP A 35 6.02 -11.25 -0.64
C ASP A 35 5.83 -9.73 -0.59
N SER A 36 5.46 -9.23 0.58
CA SER A 36 5.50 -7.82 0.90
C SER A 36 6.96 -7.38 1.01
N VAL A 37 7.39 -6.45 0.16
CA VAL A 37 8.75 -5.92 0.17
C VAL A 37 8.83 -4.81 1.21
N SER A 38 9.74 -4.96 2.18
CA SER A 38 10.14 -3.89 3.10
C SER A 38 11.17 -2.99 2.40
N VAL A 39 11.01 -1.69 2.52
CA VAL A 39 11.95 -0.70 1.98
C VAL A 39 13.00 -0.40 3.03
N ASP A 40 14.28 -0.70 2.74
CA ASP A 40 15.40 -0.25 3.55
C ASP A 40 15.60 1.26 3.41
N LYS A 41 15.78 1.93 4.54
CA LYS A 41 15.84 3.39 4.65
C LYS A 41 17.24 3.91 4.38
N ASN A 42 17.29 5.02 3.63
CA ASN A 42 18.43 5.94 3.65
C ASN A 42 18.34 6.86 4.89
N ASP A 43 19.42 6.93 5.64
CA ASP A 43 19.56 7.72 6.87
C ASP A 43 19.49 9.22 6.57
N ASN A 44 18.43 9.85 7.01
CA ASN A 44 18.29 11.16 7.66
C ASN A 44 16.86 11.65 7.46
N GLU A 45 16.10 11.62 8.52
CA GLU A 45 14.89 12.37 8.86
C GLU A 45 13.91 11.48 9.62
N ASP A 46 13.45 11.96 10.73
CA ASP A 46 12.37 11.48 11.62
C ASP A 46 12.07 9.96 11.58
N LYS A 47 12.57 9.24 12.56
CA LYS A 47 12.44 7.77 12.63
C LYS A 47 10.97 7.36 12.73
N THR A 48 10.38 7.00 11.59
CA THR A 48 9.08 6.34 11.60
C THR A 48 9.15 5.07 12.45
N THR A 49 8.18 4.89 13.33
CA THR A 49 7.99 3.67 14.12
C THR A 49 7.08 2.66 13.40
N ALA A 50 6.39 3.11 12.35
CA ALA A 50 5.50 2.27 11.57
C ALA A 50 6.25 1.21 10.76
N LYS A 51 5.69 -0.01 10.71
CA LYS A 51 6.25 -1.16 9.99
C LYS A 51 5.15 -1.89 9.25
N PHE A 52 5.37 -2.15 7.95
CA PHE A 52 4.48 -2.99 7.15
C PHE A 52 5.17 -4.32 6.85
N LYS A 53 4.63 -5.41 7.39
CA LYS A 53 5.15 -6.76 7.20
C LYS A 53 4.02 -7.79 7.29
N ASN A 54 4.05 -8.81 6.45
CA ASN A 54 3.05 -9.89 6.44
C ASN A 54 1.62 -9.33 6.39
N ASP A 55 1.37 -8.40 5.47
CA ASP A 55 0.08 -7.75 5.25
C ASP A 55 -0.45 -6.91 6.43
N LYS A 56 0.39 -6.67 7.42
CA LYS A 56 0.04 -5.91 8.61
C LYS A 56 0.89 -4.65 8.74
N LEU A 57 0.23 -3.51 8.85
CA LEU A 57 0.83 -2.25 9.29
C LEU A 57 0.69 -2.14 10.80
N THR A 58 1.82 -1.99 11.47
CA THR A 58 1.88 -1.74 12.91
C THR A 58 2.36 -0.31 13.13
N THR A 59 1.60 0.46 13.90
CA THR A 59 1.94 1.83 14.31
C THR A 59 1.87 1.95 15.84
N ASP A 60 2.20 3.10 16.40
CA ASP A 60 2.07 3.35 17.84
C ASP A 60 0.61 3.46 18.30
N ASN A 61 -0.29 3.88 17.40
CA ASN A 61 -1.69 4.18 17.72
C ASN A 61 -2.63 3.02 17.42
N PHE A 62 -2.40 2.30 16.34
CA PHE A 62 -3.24 1.19 15.89
C PHE A 62 -2.46 0.19 15.04
N ASP A 63 -3.03 -0.99 14.88
CA ASP A 63 -2.60 -1.97 13.88
C ASP A 63 -3.70 -2.09 12.83
N ILE A 64 -3.30 -2.26 11.56
CA ILE A 64 -4.21 -2.58 10.47
C ILE A 64 -3.66 -3.74 9.65
N GLU A 65 -4.50 -4.74 9.39
CA GLU A 65 -4.14 -5.97 8.69
C GLU A 65 -5.01 -6.14 7.45
N ILE A 66 -4.39 -6.37 6.30
CA ILE A 66 -5.09 -6.68 5.05
C ILE A 66 -5.45 -8.16 5.06
N LEU A 67 -6.73 -8.46 5.12
CA LEU A 67 -7.24 -9.82 5.26
C LEU A 67 -7.47 -10.48 3.90
N GLU A 68 -8.04 -9.74 2.94
CA GLU A 68 -8.38 -10.25 1.63
C GLU A 68 -8.53 -9.11 0.61
N ALA A 69 -8.31 -9.41 -0.67
CA ALA A 69 -8.69 -8.54 -1.77
C ALA A 69 -9.46 -9.33 -2.83
N LYS A 70 -10.58 -8.79 -3.29
CA LYS A 70 -11.48 -9.41 -4.28
C LYS A 70 -11.81 -8.44 -5.40
N THR A 71 -11.82 -8.93 -6.63
CA THR A 71 -12.42 -8.19 -7.76
C THR A 71 -13.94 -8.27 -7.65
N VAL A 72 -14.59 -7.14 -7.77
CA VAL A 72 -16.05 -7.00 -7.72
C VAL A 72 -16.51 -6.46 -9.06
N LYS A 73 -17.58 -7.04 -9.60
CA LYS A 73 -18.20 -6.57 -10.87
C LYS A 73 -18.67 -5.12 -10.72
N ALA A 74 -18.78 -4.45 -11.86
CA ALA A 74 -19.36 -3.11 -11.89
C ALA A 74 -20.77 -3.12 -11.30
N SER A 75 -21.04 -2.19 -10.41
CA SER A 75 -22.37 -1.99 -9.86
C SER A 75 -23.32 -1.48 -10.96
N LYS A 76 -24.59 -1.87 -10.90
CA LYS A 76 -25.63 -1.30 -11.77
C LYS A 76 -25.85 0.21 -11.53
N TYR A 77 -25.44 0.69 -10.37
CA TYR A 77 -25.53 2.11 -9.97
C TYR A 77 -24.29 2.94 -10.36
N ASP A 78 -23.24 2.30 -10.87
CA ASP A 78 -22.05 3.01 -11.37
C ASP A 78 -22.24 3.40 -12.84
N ASP A 79 -22.17 4.68 -13.14
CA ASP A 79 -22.35 5.20 -14.51
C ASP A 79 -21.26 4.71 -15.46
N ASP A 80 -20.03 4.58 -14.96
CA ASP A 80 -18.87 4.19 -15.77
C ASP A 80 -18.73 2.67 -15.97
N LYS A 81 -19.61 1.87 -15.36
CA LYS A 81 -19.66 0.41 -15.47
C LYS A 81 -18.31 -0.29 -15.28
N LYS A 82 -17.44 0.29 -14.46
CA LYS A 82 -16.11 -0.27 -14.17
C LYS A 82 -16.15 -1.22 -12.97
N PRO A 83 -15.43 -2.35 -13.05
CA PRO A 83 -15.24 -3.21 -11.89
C PRO A 83 -14.41 -2.49 -10.81
N SER A 84 -14.48 -3.00 -9.59
CA SER A 84 -13.74 -2.50 -8.45
C SER A 84 -12.90 -3.59 -7.81
N ILE A 85 -11.89 -3.21 -7.05
CA ILE A 85 -11.26 -4.10 -6.09
C ILE A 85 -11.79 -3.77 -4.70
N ALA A 86 -12.29 -4.79 -4.00
CA ALA A 86 -12.67 -4.72 -2.59
C ALA A 86 -11.47 -5.19 -1.75
N ILE A 87 -10.99 -4.35 -0.85
CA ILE A 87 -9.92 -4.67 0.11
C ILE A 87 -10.58 -4.81 1.48
N ILE A 88 -10.56 -6.01 2.03
CA ILE A 88 -11.10 -6.34 3.35
C ILE A 88 -9.95 -6.29 4.35
N TYR A 89 -10.15 -5.59 5.45
CA TYR A 89 -9.11 -5.36 6.45
C TYR A 89 -9.66 -5.40 7.87
N GLY A 90 -8.76 -5.52 8.84
CA GLY A 90 -9.07 -5.44 10.26
C GLY A 90 -8.24 -4.34 10.92
N VAL A 91 -8.85 -3.55 11.79
CA VAL A 91 -8.19 -2.51 12.59
C VAL A 91 -8.27 -2.87 14.06
N LYS A 92 -7.15 -2.73 14.78
CA LYS A 92 -7.09 -2.76 16.25
C LYS A 92 -6.63 -1.40 16.76
N ASN A 93 -7.49 -0.70 17.52
CA ASN A 93 -7.10 0.53 18.20
C ASN A 93 -6.27 0.21 19.45
N LYS A 94 -5.10 0.84 19.62
CA LYS A 94 -4.21 0.66 20.79
C LYS A 94 -4.27 1.80 21.79
N LYS A 95 -4.90 2.90 21.42
CA LYS A 95 -4.96 4.13 22.21
C LYS A 95 -6.42 4.56 22.42
N ASP A 96 -6.66 5.38 23.42
CA ASP A 96 -7.93 6.06 23.59
C ASP A 96 -7.95 7.35 22.74
N LYS A 97 -8.04 7.17 21.42
CA LYS A 97 -8.13 8.25 20.43
C LYS A 97 -9.34 8.00 19.54
N ASP A 98 -9.82 9.07 18.91
CA ASP A 98 -10.84 8.95 17.87
C ASP A 98 -10.23 8.27 16.66
N LEU A 99 -10.67 7.04 16.41
CA LEU A 99 -10.23 6.20 15.31
C LEU A 99 -11.43 5.41 14.81
N THR A 100 -11.67 5.46 13.51
CA THR A 100 -12.61 4.58 12.81
C THR A 100 -11.85 3.62 11.91
N ALA A 101 -12.47 2.54 11.47
CA ALA A 101 -11.82 1.63 10.52
C ALA A 101 -11.55 2.32 9.18
N SER A 102 -12.48 3.17 8.71
CA SER A 102 -12.33 3.95 7.48
C SER A 102 -11.16 4.93 7.56
N SER A 103 -11.08 5.73 8.63
CA SER A 103 -10.00 6.72 8.79
C SER A 103 -8.64 6.04 8.88
N ALA A 104 -8.52 4.95 9.66
CA ALA A 104 -7.30 4.17 9.76
C ALA A 104 -6.80 3.69 8.39
N PHE A 105 -7.71 3.19 7.53
CA PHE A 105 -7.33 2.74 6.19
C PHE A 105 -6.86 3.89 5.29
N ILE A 106 -7.64 4.98 5.22
CA ILE A 106 -7.37 6.13 4.34
C ILE A 106 -6.04 6.82 4.71
N GLU A 107 -5.75 6.93 6.00
CA GLU A 107 -4.50 7.52 6.49
C GLU A 107 -3.28 6.63 6.22
N SER A 108 -3.49 5.30 6.19
CA SER A 108 -2.41 4.31 6.11
C SER A 108 -2.06 3.85 4.71
N PHE A 109 -3.00 3.92 3.74
CA PHE A 109 -2.79 3.29 2.44
C PHE A 109 -3.17 4.18 1.27
N ASP A 110 -2.32 4.15 0.25
CA ASP A 110 -2.64 4.63 -1.10
C ASP A 110 -2.72 3.45 -2.06
N ILE A 111 -3.71 3.47 -2.95
CA ILE A 111 -3.99 2.37 -3.87
C ILE A 111 -3.78 2.82 -5.30
N TYR A 112 -3.02 2.05 -6.07
CA TYR A 112 -2.60 2.42 -7.42
C TYR A 112 -2.75 1.27 -8.42
N GLN A 113 -2.90 1.62 -9.69
CA GLN A 113 -2.54 0.79 -10.83
C GLN A 113 -1.41 1.45 -11.60
N ASN A 114 -0.28 0.74 -11.76
CA ASN A 114 0.93 1.26 -12.39
C ASN A 114 1.04 0.74 -13.81
N SER A 115 0.92 1.61 -14.81
CA SER A 115 1.30 1.30 -16.18
C SER A 115 2.80 1.62 -16.39
N LYS A 116 3.31 1.31 -17.60
CA LYS A 116 4.70 1.61 -17.95
C LYS A 116 5.07 3.08 -17.73
N ASP A 117 4.15 3.99 -18.05
CA ASP A 117 4.45 5.42 -18.11
C ASP A 117 3.77 6.23 -17.00
N VAL A 118 2.76 5.67 -16.33
CA VAL A 118 1.94 6.42 -15.35
C VAL A 118 1.55 5.58 -14.16
N LYS A 119 1.79 6.11 -12.97
CA LYS A 119 1.24 5.62 -11.70
C LYS A 119 -0.10 6.29 -11.44
N ARG A 120 -1.20 5.52 -11.53
CA ARG A 120 -2.56 6.04 -11.36
C ARG A 120 -3.11 5.67 -10.00
N ARG A 121 -3.37 6.67 -9.18
CA ARG A 121 -4.11 6.48 -7.93
C ARG A 121 -5.54 6.07 -8.27
N LEU A 122 -6.06 5.04 -7.58
CA LEU A 122 -7.43 4.59 -7.74
C LEU A 122 -8.36 5.42 -6.86
N GLU A 123 -9.56 5.65 -7.38
CA GLU A 123 -10.62 6.38 -6.68
C GLU A 123 -11.41 5.42 -5.81
N ILE A 124 -11.74 5.85 -4.59
CA ILE A 124 -12.66 5.14 -3.71
C ILE A 124 -14.04 5.14 -4.37
N GLY A 125 -14.67 3.97 -4.42
CA GLY A 125 -16.01 3.81 -4.98
C GLY A 125 -16.23 2.43 -5.58
N GLY A 126 -17.48 2.15 -5.96
CA GLY A 126 -17.93 0.84 -6.44
C GLY A 126 -18.43 -0.05 -5.30
N GLY A 127 -18.86 -1.26 -5.66
CA GLY A 127 -19.30 -2.26 -4.67
C GLY A 127 -20.60 -1.92 -3.92
N TYR A 128 -21.39 -0.95 -4.38
CA TYR A 128 -22.58 -0.43 -3.69
C TYR A 128 -23.69 -1.45 -3.48
N ASP A 129 -23.73 -2.48 -4.29
CA ASP A 129 -24.75 -3.53 -4.30
C ASP A 129 -24.16 -4.92 -3.98
N THR A 130 -23.16 -4.96 -3.11
CA THR A 130 -22.48 -6.20 -2.73
C THR A 130 -22.73 -6.60 -1.28
N ASP A 131 -22.85 -7.90 -1.03
CA ASP A 131 -22.92 -8.48 0.31
C ASP A 131 -21.70 -8.07 1.18
N LEU A 132 -20.57 -7.75 0.55
CA LEU A 132 -19.38 -7.28 1.26
C LEU A 132 -19.61 -5.93 1.92
N LYS A 133 -20.32 -5.01 1.22
CA LYS A 133 -20.67 -3.72 1.79
C LYS A 133 -21.59 -3.90 2.98
N GLU A 134 -22.70 -4.60 2.80
CA GLU A 134 -23.66 -4.87 3.88
C GLU A 134 -23.01 -5.52 5.11
N LYS A 135 -22.06 -6.44 4.87
CA LYS A 135 -21.38 -7.18 5.94
C LYS A 135 -20.47 -6.34 6.82
N TYR A 136 -19.86 -5.28 6.28
CA TYR A 136 -18.79 -4.54 6.96
C TYR A 136 -19.08 -3.05 7.16
N GLU A 137 -20.21 -2.53 6.65
CA GLU A 137 -20.53 -1.10 6.67
C GLU A 137 -20.90 -0.60 8.07
N GLU A 138 -21.60 -1.41 8.88
CA GLU A 138 -22.24 -0.98 10.12
C GLU A 138 -21.27 -0.34 11.13
N ASP A 139 -20.10 -0.95 11.33
CA ASP A 139 -19.12 -0.51 12.33
C ASP A 139 -17.95 0.30 11.74
N MET A 140 -17.91 0.45 10.42
CA MET A 140 -16.72 0.95 9.73
C MET A 140 -16.40 2.41 10.05
N ASP A 141 -17.44 3.21 10.29
CA ASP A 141 -17.36 4.65 10.58
C ASP A 141 -17.61 4.97 12.05
N ASN A 142 -17.85 3.94 12.89
CA ASN A 142 -18.00 4.10 14.32
C ASN A 142 -16.62 4.19 15.01
N LYS A 143 -16.56 4.94 16.12
CA LYS A 143 -15.35 5.02 16.95
C LYS A 143 -14.99 3.65 17.53
N ILE A 144 -13.76 3.22 17.28
CA ILE A 144 -13.21 1.98 17.85
C ILE A 144 -12.71 2.29 19.27
N ASN A 145 -13.25 1.63 20.28
CA ASN A 145 -12.76 1.74 21.65
C ASN A 145 -11.30 1.28 21.76
N LYS A 146 -10.59 1.75 22.78
CA LYS A 146 -9.24 1.26 23.10
C LYS A 146 -9.25 -0.27 23.21
N ASP A 147 -8.26 -0.91 22.59
CA ASP A 147 -8.11 -2.36 22.43
C ASP A 147 -9.22 -3.06 21.62
N GLY A 148 -10.22 -2.31 21.15
CA GLY A 148 -11.26 -2.78 20.25
C GLY A 148 -10.73 -3.16 18.88
N LYS A 149 -11.49 -4.05 18.20
CA LYS A 149 -11.19 -4.52 16.85
C LYS A 149 -12.41 -4.43 15.97
N VAL A 150 -12.26 -3.85 14.79
CA VAL A 150 -13.30 -3.71 13.78
C VAL A 150 -12.78 -4.20 12.45
N LYS A 151 -13.64 -4.85 11.65
CA LYS A 151 -13.34 -5.16 10.25
C LYS A 151 -14.03 -4.16 9.35
N GLY A 152 -13.38 -3.81 8.26
CA GLY A 152 -13.93 -2.92 7.24
C GLY A 152 -13.65 -3.43 5.83
N VAL A 153 -14.26 -2.78 4.85
CA VAL A 153 -14.02 -2.99 3.43
C VAL A 153 -13.91 -1.64 2.72
N MET A 154 -12.88 -1.49 1.88
CA MET A 154 -12.76 -0.34 1.00
C MET A 154 -12.82 -0.80 -0.46
N PHE A 155 -13.58 -0.09 -1.27
CA PHE A 155 -13.72 -0.36 -2.70
C PHE A 155 -12.97 0.71 -3.49
N PHE A 156 -12.26 0.27 -4.53
CA PHE A 156 -11.54 1.16 -5.43
C PHE A 156 -11.88 0.83 -6.88
N LYS A 157 -12.29 1.83 -7.65
CA LYS A 157 -12.61 1.69 -9.07
C LYS A 157 -11.36 1.37 -9.88
N LEU A 158 -11.37 0.25 -10.60
CA LEU A 158 -10.26 -0.17 -11.44
C LEU A 158 -10.21 0.69 -12.72
N LYS A 159 -9.01 1.01 -13.18
CA LYS A 159 -8.80 1.65 -14.48
C LYS A 159 -8.83 0.63 -15.62
N ASP A 160 -8.34 -0.59 -15.34
CA ASP A 160 -8.43 -1.78 -16.22
C ASP A 160 -8.39 -3.07 -15.39
N THR A 161 -8.63 -4.23 -16.02
CA THR A 161 -8.65 -5.54 -15.38
C THR A 161 -7.37 -6.37 -15.58
N LYS A 162 -6.33 -5.81 -16.18
CA LYS A 162 -5.07 -6.51 -16.49
C LYS A 162 -3.92 -6.05 -15.61
N THR A 163 -3.87 -4.75 -15.32
CA THR A 163 -2.81 -4.14 -14.51
C THR A 163 -3.02 -4.50 -13.03
N PRO A 164 -2.02 -5.09 -12.36
CA PRO A 164 -2.11 -5.37 -10.93
C PRO A 164 -2.39 -4.10 -10.10
N VAL A 165 -3.03 -4.29 -8.95
CA VAL A 165 -3.27 -3.20 -8.00
C VAL A 165 -2.16 -3.21 -6.97
N THR A 166 -1.52 -2.05 -6.76
CA THR A 166 -0.48 -1.86 -5.75
C THR A 166 -1.06 -1.06 -4.58
N LEU A 167 -0.98 -1.63 -3.39
CA LEU A 167 -1.18 -0.94 -2.12
C LEU A 167 0.18 -0.43 -1.62
N GLU A 168 0.27 0.86 -1.31
CA GLU A 168 1.42 1.46 -0.64
C GLU A 168 1.04 1.79 0.80
N ALA A 169 1.73 1.17 1.74
CA ALA A 169 1.57 1.45 3.16
C ALA A 169 2.41 2.67 3.56
N LYS A 170 1.81 3.57 4.36
CA LYS A 170 2.42 4.79 4.86
C LYS A 170 2.40 4.82 6.38
N ASP A 171 3.29 5.59 6.99
CA ASP A 171 3.17 5.96 8.39
C ASP A 171 2.15 7.11 8.53
N PRO A 172 1.00 6.89 9.17
CA PRO A 172 -0.02 7.93 9.32
C PRO A 172 0.43 9.12 10.20
N ASN A 173 1.52 8.97 10.94
CA ASN A 173 2.08 10.05 11.77
C ASN A 173 3.10 10.93 11.01
N HIS A 174 3.45 10.57 9.77
CA HIS A 174 4.43 11.30 8.96
C HIS A 174 3.79 11.82 7.67
N SER A 175 3.65 13.13 7.55
CA SER A 175 2.93 13.81 6.47
C SER A 175 3.59 13.69 5.09
N TYR A 176 4.91 13.43 5.02
CA TYR A 176 5.68 13.39 3.78
C TYR A 176 6.61 12.17 3.74
N ASN A 177 6.47 11.36 2.68
CA ASN A 177 7.35 10.22 2.35
C ASN A 177 7.42 9.06 3.36
N GLY A 178 6.44 8.91 4.23
CA GLY A 178 6.36 7.82 5.20
C GLY A 178 6.03 6.45 4.60
N LYS A 179 6.40 6.16 3.32
CA LYS A 179 6.19 4.84 2.73
C LYS A 179 7.00 3.79 3.50
N VAL A 180 6.29 2.81 4.05
CA VAL A 180 6.88 1.75 4.89
C VAL A 180 6.76 0.36 4.27
N GLY A 181 6.09 0.23 3.14
CA GLY A 181 6.01 -1.02 2.39
C GLY A 181 4.99 -0.99 1.26
N THR A 182 4.91 -2.10 0.52
CA THR A 182 3.96 -2.30 -0.58
C THR A 182 3.42 -3.71 -0.58
N LYS A 183 2.21 -3.86 -1.14
CA LYS A 183 1.61 -5.15 -1.48
C LYS A 183 0.98 -5.06 -2.86
N GLU A 184 1.14 -6.10 -3.67
CA GLU A 184 0.51 -6.21 -4.98
C GLU A 184 -0.64 -7.22 -4.95
N PHE A 185 -1.73 -6.89 -5.63
CA PHE A 185 -2.87 -7.76 -5.84
C PHE A 185 -3.05 -8.03 -7.33
N LYS A 186 -3.08 -9.29 -7.72
CA LYS A 186 -3.48 -9.68 -9.08
C LYS A 186 -4.99 -9.61 -9.19
N ILE A 187 -5.48 -8.97 -10.26
CA ILE A 187 -6.89 -8.94 -10.56
C ILE A 187 -7.29 -10.32 -11.09
N LYS A 188 -8.34 -10.92 -10.50
CA LYS A 188 -8.94 -12.14 -11.00
C LYS A 188 -10.20 -11.77 -11.76
N GLU A 189 -10.29 -12.15 -13.02
CA GLU A 189 -11.54 -12.10 -13.76
C GLU A 189 -12.49 -13.15 -13.18
N ASN A 190 -13.66 -12.71 -12.71
CA ASN A 190 -14.75 -13.58 -12.22
C ASN A 190 -15.80 -13.73 -13.29
#